data_7e28cf050571335e72d8960a2ae1214b
#
_entry.id   7e28cf050571335e72d8960a2ae1214b
#
_cell.length_a   1.000
_cell.length_b   1.000
_cell.length_c   1.000
_cell.angle_alpha   90.00
_cell.angle_beta   90.00
_cell.angle_gamma   90.00
#
_symmetry.space_group_name_H-M   'P 1'
#
loop_
_entity.id
_entity.type
_entity.pdbx_description
1 polymer ?
#
loop_
_entity_poly.entity_id
_entity_poly.type
_entity_poly.pdbx_seq_one_letter_code
_entity_poly.pdbx_strand_id
1 'polypeptide(L)' 'MRDIRCPRCGALMGRVNGEAQLRCRRARCYAIVNVSTITGEVTMIRYGVGNDYTRCNEVTTLDEIDAKYIRGEYPQP' A
#
# COMPACT_ATOMS: atom_id res chain seq x y z
N MET A 1 -9.82 2.51 13.80
CA MET A 1 -9.18 2.83 12.50
C MET A 1 -7.73 2.41 12.52
N ARG A 2 -7.26 1.88 11.44
CA ARG A 2 -5.89 1.43 11.30
C ARG A 2 -5.16 2.24 10.24
N ASP A 3 -3.91 2.62 10.53
CA ASP A 3 -3.04 3.31 9.57
C ASP A 3 -2.62 2.33 8.49
N ILE A 4 -2.76 2.73 7.24
CA ILE A 4 -2.43 1.89 6.08
C ILE A 4 -1.24 2.51 5.37
N ARG A 5 -0.17 1.72 5.24
CA ARG A 5 1.04 2.14 4.52
C ARG A 5 1.12 1.45 3.18
N CYS A 6 1.70 2.16 2.22
CA CYS A 6 1.89 1.62 0.88
C CYS A 6 2.83 0.42 0.92
N PRO A 7 2.43 -0.74 0.36
CA PRO A 7 3.31 -1.92 0.35
C PRO A 7 4.53 -1.75 -0.54
N ARG A 8 4.54 -0.74 -1.41
CA ARG A 8 5.63 -0.49 -2.33
C ARG A 8 6.65 0.50 -1.80
N CYS A 9 6.21 1.58 -1.15
CA CYS A 9 7.11 2.65 -0.71
C CYS A 9 7.05 2.97 0.78
N GLY A 10 6.12 2.38 1.53
CA GLY A 10 6.01 2.58 2.97
C GLY A 10 5.36 3.88 3.41
N ALA A 11 4.95 4.73 2.48
CA ALA A 11 4.30 5.99 2.81
C ALA A 11 2.91 5.75 3.40
N LEU A 12 2.51 6.60 4.35
CA LEU A 12 1.17 6.52 4.91
C LEU A 12 0.14 6.90 3.84
N MET A 13 -0.78 5.99 3.55
CA MET A 13 -1.82 6.20 2.54
C MET A 13 -3.11 6.74 3.14
N GLY A 14 -3.41 6.39 4.38
CA GLY A 14 -4.64 6.80 5.04
C GLY A 14 -5.00 5.89 6.20
N ARG A 15 -6.21 6.06 6.68
CA ARG A 15 -6.75 5.24 7.76
C ARG A 15 -8.03 4.56 7.29
N VAL A 16 -8.17 3.29 7.63
CA VAL A 16 -9.30 2.48 7.18
C VAL A 16 -9.86 1.68 8.36
N ASN A 17 -11.19 1.58 8.36
CA ASN A 17 -11.91 0.67 9.24
C ASN A 17 -12.86 -0.13 8.36
N GLY A 18 -12.51 -1.40 8.08
CA GLY A 18 -13.24 -2.25 7.16
C GLY A 18 -12.49 -2.43 5.86
N GLU A 19 -13.17 -2.23 4.72
CA GLU A 19 -12.60 -2.41 3.40
C GLU A 19 -12.57 -1.10 2.64
N ALA A 20 -11.48 -0.85 1.90
CA ALA A 20 -11.33 0.35 1.09
C ALA A 20 -10.32 0.15 -0.02
N GLN A 21 -10.42 0.98 -1.05
CA GLN A 21 -9.38 1.12 -2.06
C GLN A 21 -8.65 2.43 -1.83
N LEU A 22 -7.34 2.34 -1.73
CA LEU A 22 -6.49 3.51 -1.46
C LEU A 22 -5.49 3.72 -2.58
N ARG A 23 -5.09 4.97 -2.75
CA ARG A 23 -4.08 5.37 -3.73
C ARG A 23 -2.91 6.03 -3.01
N CYS A 24 -1.71 5.59 -3.32
CA CYS A 24 -0.50 6.25 -2.86
C CYS A 24 -0.34 7.57 -3.63
N ARG A 25 -0.16 8.67 -2.91
CA ARG A 25 0.00 9.99 -3.52
C ARG A 25 1.45 10.39 -3.73
N ARG A 26 2.36 9.51 -3.35
CA ARG A 26 3.78 9.80 -3.48
C ARG A 26 4.20 9.78 -4.94
N ALA A 27 4.95 10.81 -5.35
CA ALA A 27 5.53 10.86 -6.68
C ALA A 27 6.36 9.61 -6.95
N ARG A 28 6.27 9.05 -8.14
CA ARG A 28 6.96 7.84 -8.59
C ARG A 28 6.39 6.53 -8.05
N CYS A 29 5.37 6.57 -7.23
CA CYS A 29 4.74 5.35 -6.72
C CYS A 29 3.32 5.18 -7.31
N TYR A 30 2.39 6.00 -6.90
CA TYR A 30 0.99 5.97 -7.34
C TYR A 30 0.36 4.57 -7.29
N ALA A 31 0.76 3.77 -6.30
CA ALA A 31 0.19 2.44 -6.14
C ALA A 31 -1.29 2.52 -5.74
N ILE A 32 -2.09 1.64 -6.32
CA ILE A 32 -3.49 1.48 -5.93
C ILE A 32 -3.64 0.14 -5.26
N VAL A 33 -4.21 0.13 -4.07
CA VAL A 33 -4.36 -1.08 -3.27
C VAL A 33 -5.79 -1.24 -2.78
N ASN A 34 -6.22 -2.49 -2.70
CA ASN A 34 -7.44 -2.88 -2.00
C ASN A 34 -7.06 -3.39 -0.62
N VAL A 35 -7.67 -2.85 0.41
CA VAL A 35 -7.33 -3.14 1.80
C VAL A 35 -8.54 -3.68 2.54
N SER A 36 -8.35 -4.71 3.35
CA SER A 36 -9.34 -5.17 4.30
C SER A 36 -8.70 -5.24 5.69
N THR A 37 -9.20 -4.45 6.63
CA THR A 37 -8.76 -4.55 8.01
C THR A 37 -9.42 -5.74 8.73
N ILE A 38 -10.43 -6.33 8.13
CA ILE A 38 -11.13 -7.50 8.67
C ILE A 38 -10.25 -8.74 8.50
N THR A 39 -9.71 -8.94 7.30
CA THR A 39 -8.84 -10.08 7.00
C THR A 39 -7.36 -9.75 7.18
N GLY A 40 -7.02 -8.47 7.17
CA GLY A 40 -5.63 -8.01 7.19
C GLY A 40 -4.93 -8.07 5.84
N GLU A 41 -5.64 -8.37 4.77
CA GLU A 41 -5.04 -8.48 3.44
C GLU A 41 -4.96 -7.15 2.72
N VAL A 42 -3.88 -6.97 1.98
CA VAL A 42 -3.67 -5.81 1.11
C VAL A 42 -3.28 -6.34 -0.26
N THR A 43 -4.03 -5.96 -1.28
CA THR A 43 -3.76 -6.38 -2.67
C THR A 43 -3.39 -5.16 -3.49
N MET A 44 -2.16 -5.10 -3.98
CA MET A 44 -1.72 -4.05 -4.89
C MET A 44 -2.11 -4.44 -6.31
N ILE A 45 -2.91 -3.61 -6.98
CA ILE A 45 -3.47 -3.92 -8.29
C ILE A 45 -2.74 -3.20 -9.43
N ARG A 46 -2.12 -2.07 -9.16
CA ARG A 46 -1.27 -1.38 -10.14
C ARG A 46 -0.40 -0.33 -9.44
N TYR A 47 0.64 0.10 -10.13
CA TYR A 47 1.46 1.24 -9.71
C TYR A 47 2.00 1.96 -10.95
N GLY A 48 2.40 3.22 -10.77
CA GLY A 48 2.93 4.03 -11.85
C GLY A 48 2.05 5.23 -12.18
N VAL A 49 2.52 6.08 -13.07
CA VAL A 49 1.93 7.38 -13.38
C VAL A 49 1.31 7.38 -14.77
N GLY A 50 0.08 7.92 -14.84
CA GLY A 50 -0.57 8.17 -16.13
C GLY A 50 -0.75 6.90 -16.95
N ASN A 51 -0.29 6.94 -18.20
CA ASN A 51 -0.40 5.81 -19.12
C ASN A 51 0.73 4.80 -18.95
N ASP A 52 1.73 5.09 -18.12
CA ASP A 52 2.89 4.23 -17.87
C ASP A 52 2.74 3.41 -16.60
N TYR A 53 1.52 3.05 -16.26
CA TYR A 53 1.29 2.22 -15.09
C TYR A 53 1.57 0.76 -15.38
N THR A 54 1.99 0.04 -14.33
CA THR A 54 2.19 -1.40 -14.38
C THR A 54 1.08 -2.09 -13.62
N ARG A 55 0.42 -3.04 -14.27
CA ARG A 55 -0.59 -3.86 -13.61
C ARG A 55 0.09 -4.97 -12.84
N CYS A 56 -0.44 -5.26 -11.67
CA CYS A 56 0.07 -6.34 -10.84
C CYS A 56 -1.08 -6.93 -10.02
N ASN A 57 -0.77 -8.00 -9.29
CA ASN A 57 -1.73 -8.62 -8.39
C ASN A 57 -0.93 -9.19 -7.22
N GLU A 58 -0.35 -8.30 -6.44
CA GLU A 58 0.50 -8.68 -5.32
C GLU A 58 -0.30 -8.61 -4.03
N VAL A 59 -0.38 -9.73 -3.34
CA VAL A 59 -1.09 -9.83 -2.07
C VAL A 59 -0.08 -9.86 -0.93
N THR A 60 -0.32 -9.02 0.06
CA THR A 60 0.46 -8.99 1.28
C THR A 60 -0.49 -8.80 2.47
N THR A 61 0.05 -8.63 3.66
CA THR A 61 -0.75 -8.38 4.85
C THR A 61 -0.35 -7.06 5.49
N LEU A 62 -1.26 -6.50 6.28
CA LEU A 62 -0.98 -5.28 7.03
C LEU A 62 0.20 -5.48 7.98
N ASP A 63 0.27 -6.64 8.63
CA ASP A 63 1.35 -6.94 9.56
C ASP A 63 2.70 -7.02 8.84
N GLU A 64 2.74 -7.59 7.65
CA GLU A 64 3.97 -7.68 6.86
C GLU A 64 4.46 -6.29 6.42
N ILE A 65 3.54 -5.43 6.02
CA ILE A 65 3.88 -4.05 5.63
C ILE A 65 4.44 -3.29 6.83
N ASP A 66 3.79 -3.40 7.98
CA ASP A 66 4.23 -2.74 9.20
C ASP A 66 5.59 -3.26 9.65
N ALA A 67 5.81 -4.57 9.54
CA ALA A 67 7.10 -5.17 9.90
C ALA A 67 8.22 -4.65 9.01
N LYS A 68 7.99 -4.54 7.70
CA LYS A 68 8.99 -3.97 6.77
C LYS A 68 9.29 -2.51 7.10
N TYR A 69 8.26 -1.76 7.44
CA TYR A 69 8.44 -0.35 7.83
C TYR A 69 9.31 -0.23 9.08
N ILE A 70 9.05 -1.03 10.09
CA ILE A 70 9.80 -1.02 11.35
C ILE A 70 11.25 -1.43 11.12
N ARG A 71 11.49 -2.40 10.24
CA ARG A 71 12.85 -2.84 9.89
C ARG A 71 13.61 -1.86 9.00
N GLY A 72 12.94 -0.81 8.50
CA GLY A 72 13.57 0.17 7.64
C GLY A 72 13.83 -0.33 6.23
N GLU A 73 13.04 -1.29 5.74
CA GLU A 73 13.22 -1.88 4.42
C GLU A 73 12.63 -1.04 3.29
N TYR A 74 11.83 -0.04 3.63
CA TYR A 74 11.28 0.86 2.61
C TYR A 74 12.23 2.02 2.34
N PRO A 75 12.26 2.53 1.09
CA PRO A 75 13.09 3.68 0.77
C PRO A 75 12.66 4.89 1.59
N GLN A 76 13.64 5.61 2.13
CA GLN A 76 13.39 6.85 2.85
C GLN A 76 13.35 8.02 1.88
N PRO A 77 12.50 9.02 2.13
CA PRO A 77 12.43 10.21 1.28
C PRO A 77 13.67 11.09 1.41
#